data_35fa9538eb17ff40e50e61a7066128cb
#
_entry.id   35fa9538eb17ff40e50e61a7066128cb
#
_cell.length_a   1.000
_cell.length_b   1.000
_cell.length_c   1.000
_cell.angle_alpha   90.00
_cell.angle_beta   90.00
_cell.angle_gamma   90.00
#
_symmetry.space_group_name_H-M   'P 1'
#
loop_
_entity.id
_entity.type
_entity.pdbx_description
1 polymer ?
#
loop_
_entity_poly.entity_id
_entity_poly.type
_entity_poly.pdbx_seq_one_letter_code
_entity_poly.pdbx_strand_id
1 'polypeptide(L)'
;EIPQGDWSSDVCSSDLIISMESISDHVVMARVAEQSERYEDMKEFIKYVATTIPDGEKEIRFSAEERNLLSVAYKNVISTRRSAWRNINAIEQKESTNPAHASVMNDIKEFRKKIEDEMKGICTEVIGIIEKYLLHEDDSVDNRVYFYKMIGDYYRYECEFLTGSERDDAIANSDKNYKEAVKEATEKGLSPVNPTLLGLYLNYSVFYYEIKEDTKYACSLATDAFDNAVKVLDTLPEDDYKDTTLILQLLRDNLTLWSSEVEK
;
A
#
# COMPACT_ATOMS: atom_id res chain seq x y z
N GLU A 1 -9.00 4.81 52.92
CA GLU A 1 -7.84 4.25 52.25
C GLU A 1 -8.35 3.40 51.09
N ILE A 2 -8.19 3.88 49.86
CA ILE A 2 -8.51 3.14 48.64
C ILE A 2 -7.21 2.45 48.22
N PRO A 3 -7.19 1.13 48.00
CA PRO A 3 -5.98 0.44 47.56
C PRO A 3 -5.61 0.94 46.16
N GLN A 4 -4.39 1.46 45.97
CA GLN A 4 -3.78 1.69 44.68
C GLN A 4 -3.59 0.33 43.99
N GLY A 5 -4.46 0.02 43.04
CA GLY A 5 -4.25 -1.09 42.13
C GLY A 5 -3.12 -0.76 41.17
N ASP A 6 -2.14 -1.64 41.15
CA ASP A 6 -1.00 -1.64 40.24
C ASP A 6 -1.51 -1.92 38.81
N TRP A 7 -1.65 -0.88 38.02
CA TRP A 7 -1.97 -1.00 36.59
C TRP A 7 -0.67 -1.23 35.83
N SER A 8 -0.16 -2.46 35.87
CA SER A 8 0.86 -2.86 34.91
C SER A 8 0.22 -3.05 33.55
N SER A 9 0.38 -2.07 32.70
CA SER A 9 -0.13 -2.00 31.33
C SER A 9 0.73 -2.78 30.34
N ASP A 10 1.13 -3.99 30.66
CA ASP A 10 1.88 -4.86 29.74
C ASP A 10 1.08 -6.13 29.42
N VAL A 11 -0.17 -5.95 28.93
CA VAL A 11 -0.78 -6.98 28.11
C VAL A 11 -0.28 -6.73 26.67
N CYS A 12 0.84 -7.33 26.36
CA CYS A 12 1.39 -7.34 25.01
C CYS A 12 0.35 -7.98 24.07
N SER A 13 0.10 -7.38 22.90
CA SER A 13 -0.83 -7.92 21.90
C SER A 13 -0.48 -9.36 21.46
N SER A 14 0.76 -9.80 21.73
CA SER A 14 1.20 -11.19 21.56
C SER A 14 0.42 -12.21 22.41
N ASP A 15 -0.11 -11.83 23.57
CA ASP A 15 -0.80 -12.77 24.45
C ASP A 15 -2.22 -13.09 23.98
N LEU A 16 -2.84 -12.20 23.22
CA LEU A 16 -4.17 -12.44 22.62
C LEU A 16 -4.11 -13.39 21.42
N ILE A 17 -3.00 -13.38 20.68
CA ILE A 17 -2.79 -14.21 19.49
C ILE A 17 -2.61 -15.68 19.85
N ILE A 18 -2.06 -15.98 21.02
CA ILE A 18 -1.72 -17.33 21.49
C ILE A 18 -2.97 -18.20 21.76
N SER A 19 -4.14 -17.60 21.96
CA SER A 19 -5.39 -18.33 22.24
C SER A 19 -6.25 -18.65 21.01
N MET A 20 -5.86 -18.17 19.82
CA MET A 20 -6.62 -18.41 18.59
C MET A 20 -6.02 -19.59 17.82
N GLU A 21 -6.83 -20.63 17.60
CA GLU A 21 -6.36 -21.91 17.03
C GLU A 21 -6.56 -22.00 15.51
N SER A 22 -7.39 -21.11 14.89
CA SER A 22 -7.72 -21.25 13.48
C SER A 22 -7.41 -20.02 12.63
N ILE A 23 -7.12 -20.25 11.35
CA ILE A 23 -6.94 -19.18 10.35
C ILE A 23 -8.24 -18.36 10.23
N SER A 24 -9.41 -19.01 10.30
CA SER A 24 -10.71 -18.32 10.22
C SER A 24 -10.92 -17.34 11.38
N ASP A 25 -10.46 -17.67 12.60
CA ASP A 25 -10.55 -16.76 13.73
C ASP A 25 -9.68 -15.51 13.53
N HIS A 26 -8.50 -15.67 12.94
CA HIS A 26 -7.63 -14.54 12.60
C HIS A 26 -8.24 -13.63 11.53
N VAL A 27 -8.95 -14.18 10.52
CA VAL A 27 -9.70 -13.36 9.55
C VAL A 27 -10.80 -12.57 10.23
N VAL A 28 -11.57 -13.20 11.14
CA VAL A 28 -12.60 -12.50 11.92
C VAL A 28 -11.98 -11.39 12.78
N MET A 29 -10.87 -11.67 13.46
CA MET A 29 -10.19 -10.68 14.28
C MET A 29 -9.56 -9.54 13.46
N ALA A 30 -9.09 -9.80 12.25
CA ALA A 30 -8.67 -8.75 11.34
C ALA A 30 -9.81 -7.77 11.00
N ARG A 31 -11.03 -8.28 10.75
CA ARG A 31 -12.22 -7.43 10.55
C ARG A 31 -12.61 -6.63 11.80
N VAL A 32 -12.54 -7.26 12.99
CA VAL A 32 -12.81 -6.57 14.26
C VAL A 32 -11.80 -5.45 14.48
N ALA A 33 -10.53 -5.70 14.21
CA ALA A 33 -9.46 -4.73 14.30
C ALA A 33 -9.64 -3.57 13.28
N GLU A 34 -10.07 -3.88 12.04
CA GLU A 34 -10.42 -2.88 11.03
C GLU A 34 -11.54 -1.94 11.52
N GLN A 35 -12.66 -2.52 11.99
CA GLN A 35 -13.81 -1.75 12.50
C GLN A 35 -13.46 -0.90 13.75
N SER A 36 -12.44 -1.31 14.49
CA SER A 36 -11.93 -0.62 15.68
C SER A 36 -10.77 0.34 15.34
N GLU A 37 -10.42 0.50 14.06
CA GLU A 37 -9.28 1.31 13.57
C GLU A 37 -7.93 0.91 14.20
N ARG A 38 -7.82 -0.34 14.67
CA ARG A 38 -6.61 -0.90 15.27
C ARG A 38 -5.74 -1.58 14.21
N TYR A 39 -5.18 -0.80 13.32
CA TYR A 39 -4.50 -1.30 12.11
C TYR A 39 -3.19 -2.06 12.40
N GLU A 40 -2.52 -1.80 13.52
CA GLU A 40 -1.34 -2.61 13.92
C GLU A 40 -1.76 -4.04 14.28
N ASP A 41 -2.84 -4.18 15.07
CA ASP A 41 -3.37 -5.50 15.40
C ASP A 41 -3.94 -6.20 14.16
N MET A 42 -4.65 -5.45 13.31
CA MET A 42 -5.16 -5.94 12.03
C MET A 42 -4.03 -6.52 11.17
N LYS A 43 -2.89 -5.81 11.10
CA LYS A 43 -1.69 -6.25 10.37
C LYS A 43 -1.17 -7.60 10.91
N GLU A 44 -1.07 -7.75 12.22
CA GLU A 44 -0.58 -9.00 12.81
C GLU A 44 -1.56 -10.16 12.55
N PHE A 45 -2.89 -9.93 12.66
CA PHE A 45 -3.88 -10.97 12.36
C PHE A 45 -3.82 -11.42 10.90
N ILE A 46 -3.84 -10.48 9.94
CA ILE A 46 -3.83 -10.85 8.53
C ILE A 46 -2.46 -11.39 8.07
N LYS A 47 -1.37 -10.97 8.70
CA LYS A 47 -0.04 -11.54 8.48
C LYS A 47 0.00 -13.02 8.87
N TYR A 48 -0.60 -13.39 9.99
CA TYR A 48 -0.72 -14.80 10.37
C TYR A 48 -1.44 -15.61 9.28
N VAL A 49 -2.58 -15.11 8.80
CA VAL A 49 -3.33 -15.74 7.68
C VAL A 49 -2.46 -15.85 6.42
N ALA A 50 -1.69 -14.81 6.11
CA ALA A 50 -0.86 -14.74 4.91
C ALA A 50 0.42 -15.59 4.97
N THR A 51 0.77 -16.13 6.12
CA THR A 51 2.02 -16.89 6.31
C THR A 51 1.79 -18.31 6.86
N THR A 52 0.54 -18.68 7.15
CA THR A 52 0.17 -19.98 7.68
C THR A 52 -0.54 -20.80 6.60
N ILE A 53 0.08 -21.89 6.18
CA ILE A 53 -0.53 -22.80 5.20
C ILE A 53 -1.66 -23.57 5.89
N PRO A 54 -2.89 -23.56 5.35
CA PRO A 54 -4.02 -24.30 5.95
C PRO A 54 -3.78 -25.82 5.96
N ASP A 55 -4.33 -26.50 6.96
CA ASP A 55 -4.22 -27.93 7.08
C ASP A 55 -4.75 -28.66 5.82
N GLY A 56 -3.92 -29.51 5.23
CA GLY A 56 -4.26 -30.27 4.03
C GLY A 56 -3.99 -29.55 2.72
N GLU A 57 -3.67 -28.25 2.76
CA GLU A 57 -3.30 -27.47 1.59
C GLU A 57 -1.77 -27.46 1.36
N LYS A 58 -1.35 -27.09 0.16
CA LYS A 58 0.07 -26.99 -0.19
C LYS A 58 0.58 -25.54 -0.19
N GLU A 59 -0.33 -24.60 -0.32
CA GLU A 59 -0.06 -23.19 -0.48
C GLU A 59 -1.24 -22.34 0.03
N ILE A 60 -0.98 -21.05 0.21
CA ILE A 60 -1.98 -20.09 0.66
C ILE A 60 -2.67 -19.47 -0.56
N ARG A 61 -4.00 -19.50 -0.58
CA ARG A 61 -4.82 -18.86 -1.61
C ARG A 61 -5.72 -17.82 -0.98
N PHE A 62 -5.50 -16.56 -1.30
CA PHE A 62 -6.33 -15.47 -0.79
C PHE A 62 -7.60 -15.26 -1.60
N SER A 63 -8.72 -15.19 -0.90
CA SER A 63 -9.95 -14.61 -1.43
C SER A 63 -9.80 -13.10 -1.66
N ALA A 64 -10.72 -12.52 -2.41
CA ALA A 64 -10.75 -11.05 -2.60
C ALA A 64 -10.88 -10.30 -1.26
N GLU A 65 -11.58 -10.87 -0.30
CA GLU A 65 -11.73 -10.29 1.04
C GLU A 65 -10.40 -10.30 1.82
N GLU A 66 -9.72 -11.44 1.92
CA GLU A 66 -8.44 -11.56 2.62
C GLU A 66 -7.37 -10.66 1.98
N ARG A 67 -7.36 -10.58 0.65
CA ARG A 67 -6.53 -9.66 -0.12
C ARG A 67 -6.79 -8.19 0.25
N ASN A 68 -8.07 -7.83 0.39
CA ASN A 68 -8.46 -6.49 0.81
C ASN A 68 -8.04 -6.19 2.25
N LEU A 69 -8.26 -7.13 3.19
CA LEU A 69 -7.83 -6.98 4.58
C LEU A 69 -6.31 -6.77 4.69
N LEU A 70 -5.51 -7.54 3.93
CA LEU A 70 -4.06 -7.34 3.86
C LEU A 70 -3.70 -5.92 3.39
N SER A 71 -4.34 -5.48 2.30
CA SER A 71 -4.10 -4.17 1.73
C SER A 71 -4.48 -3.03 2.69
N VAL A 72 -5.65 -3.10 3.31
CA VAL A 72 -6.13 -2.09 4.26
C VAL A 72 -5.22 -2.00 5.47
N ALA A 73 -4.83 -3.14 6.05
CA ALA A 73 -3.95 -3.18 7.21
C ALA A 73 -2.60 -2.50 6.93
N TYR A 74 -1.87 -3.00 5.94
CA TYR A 74 -0.55 -2.47 5.61
C TYR A 74 -0.57 -1.03 5.10
N LYS A 75 -1.61 -0.65 4.32
CA LYS A 75 -1.80 0.72 3.84
C LYS A 75 -1.98 1.71 4.98
N ASN A 76 -2.79 1.39 5.99
CA ASN A 76 -3.02 2.28 7.13
C ASN A 76 -1.76 2.40 8.01
N VAL A 77 -1.11 1.26 8.28
CA VAL A 77 0.14 1.24 9.07
C VAL A 77 1.23 2.07 8.40
N ILE A 78 1.48 1.89 7.09
CA ILE A 78 2.52 2.67 6.39
C ILE A 78 2.13 4.14 6.23
N SER A 79 0.84 4.45 6.00
CA SER A 79 0.37 5.83 5.79
C SER A 79 0.60 6.71 7.01
N THR A 80 0.43 6.17 8.21
CA THR A 80 0.72 6.88 9.46
C THR A 80 2.20 7.27 9.54
N ARG A 81 3.11 6.35 9.21
CA ARG A 81 4.56 6.59 9.21
C ARG A 81 4.97 7.58 8.12
N ARG A 82 4.42 7.44 6.91
CA ARG A 82 4.66 8.38 5.80
C ARG A 82 4.26 9.81 6.18
N SER A 83 3.10 9.98 6.82
CA SER A 83 2.66 11.30 7.31
C SER A 83 3.58 11.85 8.38
N ALA A 84 4.00 11.02 9.35
CA ALA A 84 4.97 11.41 10.37
C ALA A 84 6.32 11.79 9.76
N TRP A 85 6.84 10.99 8.82
CA TRP A 85 8.11 11.27 8.13
C TRP A 85 8.07 12.60 7.36
N ARG A 86 7.00 12.85 6.60
CA ARG A 86 6.84 14.12 5.85
C ARG A 86 6.84 15.32 6.79
N ASN A 87 6.13 15.21 7.93
CA ASN A 87 6.10 16.29 8.92
C ASN A 87 7.47 16.52 9.56
N ILE A 88 8.18 15.47 9.96
CA ILE A 88 9.51 15.59 10.57
C ILE A 88 10.51 16.13 9.57
N ASN A 89 10.48 15.69 8.31
CA ASN A 89 11.35 16.21 7.25
C ASN A 89 11.12 17.71 7.02
N ALA A 90 9.87 18.16 7.00
CA ALA A 90 9.55 19.59 6.89
C ALA A 90 10.02 20.39 8.11
N ILE A 91 9.88 19.84 9.33
CA ILE A 91 10.40 20.47 10.56
C ILE A 91 11.93 20.54 10.51
N GLU A 92 12.63 19.48 10.16
CA GLU A 92 14.08 19.45 10.04
C GLU A 92 14.58 20.52 9.07
N GLN A 93 13.97 20.64 7.90
CA GLN A 93 14.33 21.68 6.92
C GLN A 93 14.13 23.09 7.46
N LYS A 94 13.01 23.35 8.12
CA LYS A 94 12.70 24.66 8.71
C LYS A 94 13.66 25.02 9.84
N GLU A 95 13.92 24.10 10.75
CA GLU A 95 14.71 24.34 11.95
C GLU A 95 16.23 24.27 11.71
N SER A 96 16.67 23.73 10.57
CA SER A 96 18.10 23.64 10.21
C SER A 96 18.82 25.01 10.17
N THR A 97 18.06 26.08 9.94
CA THR A 97 18.59 27.45 9.89
C THR A 97 18.40 28.22 11.20
N ASN A 98 17.79 27.63 12.23
CA ASN A 98 17.49 28.26 13.50
C ASN A 98 18.59 27.98 14.55
N PRO A 99 19.44 28.95 14.91
CA PRO A 99 20.51 28.75 15.91
C PRO A 99 20.02 28.29 17.28
N ALA A 100 18.77 28.67 17.66
CA ALA A 100 18.19 28.30 18.95
C ALA A 100 17.93 26.80 19.08
N HIS A 101 17.77 26.10 17.97
CA HIS A 101 17.45 24.66 17.92
C HIS A 101 18.64 23.76 17.50
N ALA A 102 19.83 24.34 17.37
CA ALA A 102 21.04 23.61 16.98
C ALA A 102 21.34 22.39 17.89
N SER A 103 20.98 22.46 19.17
CA SER A 103 21.21 21.38 20.14
C SER A 103 20.29 20.18 19.93
N VAL A 104 19.09 20.36 19.34
CA VAL A 104 18.11 19.29 19.12
C VAL A 104 18.09 18.75 17.68
N MET A 105 18.90 19.32 16.79
CA MET A 105 18.92 18.91 15.38
C MET A 105 19.34 17.46 15.17
N ASN A 106 20.26 16.97 16.01
CA ASN A 106 20.66 15.57 15.93
C ASN A 106 19.53 14.63 16.38
N ASP A 107 18.80 15.00 17.43
CA ASP A 107 17.67 14.22 17.92
C ASP A 107 16.53 14.15 16.87
N ILE A 108 16.27 15.28 16.18
CA ILE A 108 15.29 15.32 15.09
C ILE A 108 15.70 14.37 13.95
N LYS A 109 16.98 14.37 13.55
CA LYS A 109 17.50 13.46 12.52
C LYS A 109 17.42 12.00 12.92
N GLU A 110 17.79 11.68 14.16
CA GLU A 110 17.68 10.32 14.70
C GLU A 110 16.22 9.86 14.76
N PHE A 111 15.30 10.75 15.14
CA PHE A 111 13.87 10.43 15.15
C PHE A 111 13.33 10.22 13.74
N ARG A 112 13.71 11.03 12.75
CA ARG A 112 13.39 10.81 11.34
C ARG A 112 13.90 9.45 10.86
N LYS A 113 15.18 9.16 11.17
CA LYS A 113 15.81 7.88 10.80
C LYS A 113 15.08 6.66 11.38
N LYS A 114 14.64 6.73 12.63
CA LYS A 114 13.82 5.69 13.24
C LYS A 114 12.55 5.41 12.44
N ILE A 115 11.85 6.46 11.99
CA ILE A 115 10.63 6.31 11.19
C ILE A 115 10.94 5.73 9.79
N GLU A 116 12.06 6.12 9.17
CA GLU A 116 12.53 5.53 7.93
C GLU A 116 12.78 4.02 8.07
N ASP A 117 13.41 3.59 9.16
CA ASP A 117 13.66 2.18 9.45
C ASP A 117 12.35 1.40 9.69
N GLU A 118 11.37 2.00 10.39
CA GLU A 118 10.03 1.42 10.52
C GLU A 118 9.35 1.27 9.16
N MET A 119 9.37 2.30 8.31
CA MET A 119 8.79 2.27 6.97
C MET A 119 9.45 1.21 6.09
N LYS A 120 10.78 1.13 6.09
CA LYS A 120 11.54 0.12 5.36
C LYS A 120 11.18 -1.30 5.83
N GLY A 121 11.05 -1.49 7.14
CA GLY A 121 10.61 -2.77 7.72
C GLY A 121 9.23 -3.20 7.24
N ILE A 122 8.25 -2.29 7.24
CA ILE A 122 6.89 -2.56 6.75
C ILE A 122 6.88 -2.92 5.26
N CYS A 123 7.59 -2.16 4.42
CA CYS A 123 7.68 -2.42 2.98
C CYS A 123 8.32 -3.79 2.72
N THR A 124 9.47 -4.07 3.33
CA THR A 124 10.18 -5.35 3.20
C THR A 124 9.30 -6.52 3.66
N GLU A 125 8.59 -6.37 4.77
CA GLU A 125 7.71 -7.42 5.30
C GLU A 125 6.59 -7.75 4.32
N VAL A 126 5.82 -6.77 3.86
CA VAL A 126 4.67 -7.03 3.00
C VAL A 126 5.07 -7.52 1.61
N ILE A 127 6.14 -6.96 1.02
CA ILE A 127 6.68 -7.44 -0.26
C ILE A 127 7.10 -8.91 -0.12
N GLY A 128 7.87 -9.24 0.92
CA GLY A 128 8.32 -10.61 1.16
C GLY A 128 7.18 -11.60 1.41
N ILE A 129 6.10 -11.19 2.09
CA ILE A 129 4.89 -12.00 2.26
C ILE A 129 4.25 -12.30 0.91
N ILE A 130 4.03 -11.27 0.09
CA ILE A 130 3.38 -11.42 -1.22
C ILE A 130 4.21 -12.33 -2.13
N GLU A 131 5.50 -12.05 -2.28
CA GLU A 131 6.39 -12.80 -3.18
C GLU A 131 6.55 -14.27 -2.76
N LYS A 132 6.59 -14.52 -1.45
CA LYS A 132 6.85 -15.88 -0.94
C LYS A 132 5.61 -16.74 -0.82
N TYR A 133 4.46 -16.16 -0.48
CA TYR A 133 3.30 -16.93 -0.05
C TYR A 133 2.02 -16.69 -0.87
N LEU A 134 1.88 -15.56 -1.57
CA LEU A 134 0.61 -15.15 -2.16
C LEU A 134 0.64 -14.99 -3.68
N LEU A 135 1.81 -14.83 -4.30
CA LEU A 135 1.93 -14.65 -5.74
C LEU A 135 2.20 -15.98 -6.42
N HIS A 136 1.16 -16.61 -7.00
CA HIS A 136 1.23 -17.88 -7.69
C HIS A 136 0.96 -17.73 -9.19
N GLU A 137 1.67 -18.52 -10.03
CA GLU A 137 1.54 -18.46 -11.50
C GLU A 137 0.17 -18.90 -12.01
N ASP A 138 -0.49 -19.81 -11.29
CA ASP A 138 -1.78 -20.38 -11.61
C ASP A 138 -2.97 -19.69 -10.92
N ASP A 139 -2.72 -18.57 -10.22
CA ASP A 139 -3.77 -17.78 -9.60
C ASP A 139 -4.59 -16.99 -10.64
N SER A 140 -5.73 -16.44 -10.21
CA SER A 140 -6.54 -15.59 -11.08
C SER A 140 -5.75 -14.36 -11.55
N VAL A 141 -6.05 -13.90 -12.77
CA VAL A 141 -5.42 -12.71 -13.33
C VAL A 141 -5.61 -11.50 -12.42
N ASP A 142 -6.81 -11.34 -11.87
CA ASP A 142 -7.14 -10.24 -10.95
C ASP A 142 -6.27 -10.28 -9.69
N ASN A 143 -6.07 -11.47 -9.08
CA ASN A 143 -5.19 -11.61 -7.92
C ASN A 143 -3.73 -11.28 -8.26
N ARG A 144 -3.22 -11.80 -9.37
CA ARG A 144 -1.83 -11.55 -9.78
C ARG A 144 -1.58 -10.08 -10.08
N VAL A 145 -2.49 -9.44 -10.82
CA VAL A 145 -2.43 -8.00 -11.09
C VAL A 145 -2.47 -7.18 -9.79
N TYR A 146 -3.34 -7.57 -8.87
CA TYR A 146 -3.45 -6.92 -7.57
C TYR A 146 -2.14 -7.00 -6.76
N PHE A 147 -1.54 -8.20 -6.68
CA PHE A 147 -0.30 -8.37 -5.92
C PHE A 147 0.90 -7.71 -6.57
N TYR A 148 1.07 -7.79 -7.89
CA TYR A 148 2.12 -7.03 -8.57
C TYR A 148 1.96 -5.52 -8.38
N LYS A 149 0.72 -5.00 -8.49
CA LYS A 149 0.42 -3.61 -8.18
C LYS A 149 0.82 -3.26 -6.74
N MET A 150 0.46 -4.10 -5.79
CA MET A 150 0.76 -3.88 -4.37
C MET A 150 2.27 -3.86 -4.12
N ILE A 151 3.04 -4.77 -4.69
CA ILE A 151 4.52 -4.73 -4.63
C ILE A 151 5.05 -3.42 -5.22
N GLY A 152 4.55 -3.00 -6.38
CA GLY A 152 4.90 -1.73 -7.01
C GLY A 152 4.62 -0.52 -6.12
N ASP A 153 3.47 -0.52 -5.42
CA ASP A 153 3.08 0.55 -4.49
C ASP A 153 4.07 0.67 -3.30
N TYR A 154 4.49 -0.46 -2.71
CA TYR A 154 5.41 -0.41 -1.56
C TYR A 154 6.83 -0.03 -1.95
N TYR A 155 7.33 -0.45 -3.11
CA TYR A 155 8.58 0.10 -3.66
C TYR A 155 8.46 1.60 -3.98
N ARG A 156 7.32 2.08 -4.45
CA ARG A 156 7.07 3.52 -4.66
C ARG A 156 7.10 4.30 -3.33
N TYR A 157 6.57 3.72 -2.24
CA TYR A 157 6.68 4.34 -0.92
C TYR A 157 8.12 4.41 -0.42
N GLU A 158 8.94 3.42 -0.72
CA GLU A 158 10.37 3.46 -0.43
C GLU A 158 11.09 4.59 -1.16
N CYS A 159 10.70 4.92 -2.40
CA CYS A 159 11.28 6.03 -3.16
C CYS A 159 11.11 7.40 -2.48
N GLU A 160 10.18 7.55 -1.53
CA GLU A 160 9.94 8.81 -0.85
C GLU A 160 11.04 9.16 0.16
N PHE A 161 11.65 8.17 0.81
CA PHE A 161 12.62 8.37 1.88
C PHE A 161 14.00 7.78 1.62
N LEU A 162 14.14 6.85 0.70
CA LEU A 162 15.44 6.31 0.30
C LEU A 162 16.22 7.30 -0.57
N THR A 163 17.55 7.17 -0.57
CA THR A 163 18.47 8.01 -1.35
C THR A 163 19.54 7.15 -2.05
N GLY A 164 20.22 7.75 -3.04
CA GLY A 164 21.30 7.06 -3.75
C GLY A 164 20.87 5.76 -4.42
N SER A 165 21.74 4.76 -4.44
CA SER A 165 21.51 3.48 -5.11
C SER A 165 20.30 2.71 -4.57
N GLU A 166 20.00 2.79 -3.27
CA GLU A 166 18.80 2.15 -2.71
C GLU A 166 17.52 2.74 -3.30
N ARG A 167 17.49 4.06 -3.51
CA ARG A 167 16.35 4.71 -4.18
C ARG A 167 16.24 4.30 -5.65
N ASP A 168 17.38 4.22 -6.35
CA ASP A 168 17.41 3.80 -7.76
C ASP A 168 16.89 2.35 -7.92
N ASP A 169 17.28 1.46 -7.01
CA ASP A 169 16.78 0.08 -6.96
C ASP A 169 15.27 0.03 -6.66
N ALA A 170 14.79 0.84 -5.72
CA ALA A 170 13.36 0.93 -5.42
C ALA A 170 12.55 1.45 -6.62
N ILE A 171 13.05 2.45 -7.35
CA ILE A 171 12.45 2.95 -8.59
C ILE A 171 12.37 1.84 -9.64
N ALA A 172 13.47 1.11 -9.85
CA ALA A 172 13.52 0.04 -10.83
C ALA A 172 12.55 -1.11 -10.50
N ASN A 173 12.48 -1.50 -9.22
CA ASN A 173 11.59 -2.55 -8.75
C ASN A 173 10.11 -2.12 -8.80
N SER A 174 9.79 -0.87 -8.46
CA SER A 174 8.44 -0.33 -8.59
C SER A 174 7.97 -0.38 -10.05
N ASP A 175 8.78 0.16 -10.97
CA ASP A 175 8.48 0.17 -12.42
C ASP A 175 8.32 -1.24 -12.99
N LYS A 176 9.21 -2.17 -12.60
CA LYS A 176 9.15 -3.59 -13.00
C LYS A 176 7.83 -4.23 -12.61
N ASN A 177 7.42 -4.07 -11.36
CA ASN A 177 6.20 -4.72 -10.86
C ASN A 177 4.93 -4.10 -11.45
N TYR A 178 4.87 -2.79 -11.64
CA TYR A 178 3.76 -2.16 -12.36
C TYR A 178 3.68 -2.65 -13.82
N LYS A 179 4.81 -2.80 -14.51
CA LYS A 179 4.86 -3.35 -15.88
C LYS A 179 4.39 -4.80 -15.95
N GLU A 180 4.80 -5.65 -15.01
CA GLU A 180 4.30 -7.03 -14.94
C GLU A 180 2.80 -7.06 -14.70
N ALA A 181 2.27 -6.19 -13.82
CA ALA A 181 0.83 -6.07 -13.60
C ALA A 181 0.08 -5.65 -14.87
N VAL A 182 0.58 -4.65 -15.61
CA VAL A 182 -0.02 -4.21 -16.89
C VAL A 182 0.04 -5.31 -17.94
N LYS A 183 1.17 -6.01 -18.05
CA LYS A 183 1.35 -7.13 -18.97
C LYS A 183 0.35 -8.25 -18.71
N GLU A 184 0.25 -8.71 -17.45
CA GLU A 184 -0.72 -9.73 -17.04
C GLU A 184 -2.16 -9.33 -17.38
N ALA A 185 -2.54 -8.12 -17.01
CA ALA A 185 -3.87 -7.59 -17.30
C ALA A 185 -4.20 -7.55 -18.79
N THR A 186 -3.22 -7.11 -19.60
CA THR A 186 -3.40 -6.94 -21.06
C THR A 186 -3.43 -8.28 -21.77
N GLU A 187 -2.45 -9.16 -21.51
CA GLU A 187 -2.33 -10.47 -22.18
C GLU A 187 -3.50 -11.40 -21.87
N LYS A 188 -4.07 -11.28 -20.67
CA LYS A 188 -5.18 -12.11 -20.21
C LYS A 188 -6.56 -11.45 -20.39
N GLY A 189 -6.61 -10.24 -20.93
CA GLY A 189 -7.85 -9.56 -21.28
C GLY A 189 -8.70 -9.12 -20.07
N LEU A 190 -8.08 -8.62 -19.01
CA LEU A 190 -8.80 -8.05 -17.88
C LEU A 190 -9.64 -6.86 -18.34
N SER A 191 -10.90 -6.80 -17.89
CA SER A 191 -11.85 -5.77 -18.33
C SER A 191 -11.35 -4.35 -18.02
N PRO A 192 -11.47 -3.38 -18.96
CA PRO A 192 -11.08 -1.99 -18.71
C PRO A 192 -11.78 -1.32 -17.54
N VAL A 193 -12.92 -1.82 -17.10
CA VAL A 193 -13.68 -1.31 -15.96
C VAL A 193 -13.41 -2.08 -14.67
N ASN A 194 -12.49 -3.06 -14.70
CA ASN A 194 -12.10 -3.80 -13.51
C ASN A 194 -11.42 -2.85 -12.50
N PRO A 195 -11.86 -2.79 -11.22
CA PRO A 195 -11.32 -1.87 -10.22
C PRO A 195 -9.83 -2.08 -9.92
N THR A 196 -9.35 -3.32 -9.96
CA THR A 196 -7.91 -3.64 -9.78
C THR A 196 -7.08 -3.02 -10.91
N LEU A 197 -7.53 -3.15 -12.16
CA LEU A 197 -6.86 -2.59 -13.32
C LEU A 197 -6.85 -1.06 -13.29
N LEU A 198 -7.98 -0.45 -12.98
CA LEU A 198 -8.07 1.01 -12.88
C LEU A 198 -7.21 1.55 -11.73
N GLY A 199 -7.21 0.87 -10.59
CA GLY A 199 -6.32 1.19 -9.46
C GLY A 199 -4.83 1.03 -9.80
N LEU A 200 -4.50 0.05 -10.65
CA LEU A 200 -3.13 -0.12 -11.18
C LEU A 200 -2.72 1.11 -11.99
N TYR A 201 -3.52 1.52 -12.99
CA TYR A 201 -3.19 2.67 -13.82
C TYR A 201 -3.18 3.98 -13.02
N LEU A 202 -4.08 4.14 -12.05
CA LEU A 202 -4.07 5.28 -11.14
C LEU A 202 -2.73 5.38 -10.41
N ASN A 203 -2.28 4.31 -9.76
CA ASN A 203 -1.04 4.32 -8.97
C ASN A 203 0.22 4.37 -9.85
N TYR A 204 0.19 3.72 -11.01
CA TYR A 204 1.29 3.75 -11.96
C TYR A 204 1.46 5.14 -12.60
N SER A 205 0.36 5.84 -12.91
CA SER A 205 0.43 7.23 -13.37
C SER A 205 0.98 8.16 -12.29
N VAL A 206 0.60 7.96 -11.01
CA VAL A 206 1.18 8.69 -9.87
C VAL A 206 2.68 8.41 -9.73
N PHE A 207 3.13 7.16 -9.92
CA PHE A 207 4.56 6.83 -9.92
C PHE A 207 5.33 7.60 -10.99
N TYR A 208 4.79 7.70 -12.21
CA TYR A 208 5.45 8.50 -13.26
C TYR A 208 5.45 9.98 -12.95
N TYR A 209 4.37 10.50 -12.39
CA TYR A 209 4.28 11.91 -12.02
C TYR A 209 5.22 12.27 -10.86
N GLU A 210 5.14 11.54 -9.74
CA GLU A 210 5.85 11.90 -8.51
C GLU A 210 7.31 11.44 -8.46
N ILE A 211 7.61 10.26 -9.03
CA ILE A 211 8.92 9.60 -8.86
C ILE A 211 9.79 9.73 -10.10
N LYS A 212 9.19 9.52 -11.28
CA LYS A 212 9.90 9.63 -12.58
C LYS A 212 9.93 11.05 -13.10
N GLU A 213 9.11 11.95 -12.56
CA GLU A 213 8.95 13.34 -12.99
C GLU A 213 8.58 13.45 -14.49
N ASP A 214 7.88 12.44 -15.02
CA ASP A 214 7.40 12.38 -16.39
C ASP A 214 5.88 12.62 -16.45
N THR A 215 5.50 13.89 -16.31
CA THR A 215 4.09 14.32 -16.30
C THR A 215 3.37 13.94 -17.61
N LYS A 216 4.06 13.98 -18.75
CA LYS A 216 3.46 13.63 -20.04
C LYS A 216 3.05 12.18 -20.12
N TYR A 217 3.93 11.28 -19.69
CA TYR A 217 3.63 9.85 -19.68
C TYR A 217 2.59 9.52 -18.61
N ALA A 218 2.65 10.16 -17.43
CA ALA A 218 1.63 10.04 -16.39
C ALA A 218 0.23 10.39 -16.91
N CYS A 219 0.09 11.53 -17.64
CA CYS A 219 -1.15 11.93 -18.27
C CYS A 219 -1.61 10.91 -19.34
N SER A 220 -0.70 10.39 -20.16
CA SER A 220 -1.05 9.37 -21.17
C SER A 220 -1.62 8.12 -20.53
N LEU A 221 -0.95 7.57 -19.51
CA LEU A 221 -1.43 6.39 -18.78
C LEU A 221 -2.82 6.58 -18.17
N ALA A 222 -3.04 7.72 -17.52
CA ALA A 222 -4.31 8.03 -16.88
C ALA A 222 -5.43 8.27 -17.91
N THR A 223 -5.14 8.95 -19.04
CA THR A 223 -6.10 9.19 -20.10
C THR A 223 -6.51 7.90 -20.80
N ASP A 224 -5.54 7.05 -21.17
CA ASP A 224 -5.82 5.78 -21.82
C ASP A 224 -6.68 4.87 -20.95
N ALA A 225 -6.39 4.80 -19.65
CA ALA A 225 -7.18 4.01 -18.70
C ALA A 225 -8.61 4.56 -18.56
N PHE A 226 -8.75 5.88 -18.42
CA PHE A 226 -10.05 6.53 -18.29
C PHE A 226 -10.90 6.35 -19.55
N ASP A 227 -10.36 6.63 -20.72
CA ASP A 227 -11.08 6.58 -22.00
C ASP A 227 -11.50 5.13 -22.35
N ASN A 228 -10.65 4.16 -22.07
CA ASN A 228 -11.00 2.75 -22.30
C ASN A 228 -12.09 2.26 -21.37
N ALA A 229 -12.08 2.69 -20.10
CA ALA A 229 -13.12 2.33 -19.16
C ALA A 229 -14.48 2.98 -19.49
N VAL A 230 -14.47 4.27 -19.85
CA VAL A 230 -15.71 4.98 -20.20
C VAL A 230 -16.43 4.36 -21.38
N LYS A 231 -15.71 3.81 -22.38
CA LYS A 231 -16.30 3.15 -23.55
C LYS A 231 -17.17 1.94 -23.22
N VAL A 232 -16.89 1.29 -22.08
CA VAL A 232 -17.56 0.05 -21.68
C VAL A 232 -18.23 0.17 -20.30
N LEU A 233 -18.30 1.36 -19.75
CA LEU A 233 -18.83 1.62 -18.41
C LEU A 233 -20.28 1.18 -18.26
N ASP A 234 -21.10 1.37 -19.32
CA ASP A 234 -22.51 0.98 -19.35
C ASP A 234 -22.73 -0.54 -19.29
N THR A 235 -21.67 -1.33 -19.43
CA THR A 235 -21.75 -2.80 -19.34
C THR A 235 -21.61 -3.33 -17.93
N LEU A 236 -21.29 -2.47 -16.95
CA LEU A 236 -21.11 -2.87 -15.56
C LEU A 236 -22.45 -3.14 -14.86
N PRO A 237 -22.48 -4.19 -14.01
CA PRO A 237 -23.56 -4.34 -13.04
C PRO A 237 -23.59 -3.15 -12.06
N GLU A 238 -24.80 -2.83 -11.55
CA GLU A 238 -25.02 -1.68 -10.66
C GLU A 238 -24.15 -1.78 -9.39
N ASP A 239 -23.93 -2.97 -8.86
CA ASP A 239 -23.12 -3.20 -7.67
C ASP A 239 -21.63 -2.86 -7.86
N ASP A 240 -21.09 -3.09 -9.07
CA ASP A 240 -19.68 -2.82 -9.40
C ASP A 240 -19.44 -1.36 -9.83
N TYR A 241 -20.52 -0.65 -10.15
CA TYR A 241 -20.46 0.70 -10.72
C TYR A 241 -19.85 1.73 -9.76
N LYS A 242 -20.13 1.59 -8.47
CA LYS A 242 -19.69 2.55 -7.43
C LYS A 242 -18.17 2.58 -7.29
N ASP A 243 -17.53 1.43 -7.17
CA ASP A 243 -16.07 1.34 -6.96
C ASP A 243 -15.33 1.80 -8.22
N THR A 244 -15.80 1.37 -9.39
CA THR A 244 -15.25 1.78 -10.68
C THR A 244 -15.33 3.29 -10.88
N THR A 245 -16.48 3.91 -10.64
CA THR A 245 -16.67 5.35 -10.82
C THR A 245 -15.84 6.20 -9.85
N LEU A 246 -15.60 5.71 -8.62
CA LEU A 246 -14.72 6.39 -7.69
C LEU A 246 -13.29 6.46 -8.22
N ILE A 247 -12.77 5.36 -8.77
CA ILE A 247 -11.40 5.34 -9.31
C ILE A 247 -11.30 6.20 -10.58
N LEU A 248 -12.33 6.18 -11.45
CA LEU A 248 -12.41 7.06 -12.62
C LEU A 248 -12.41 8.54 -12.23
N GLN A 249 -13.11 8.90 -11.14
CA GLN A 249 -13.07 10.26 -10.61
C GLN A 249 -11.64 10.65 -10.18
N LEU A 250 -10.92 9.78 -9.48
CA LEU A 250 -9.54 10.03 -9.05
C LEU A 250 -8.59 10.19 -10.25
N LEU A 251 -8.73 9.37 -11.30
CA LEU A 251 -7.97 9.51 -12.54
C LEU A 251 -8.23 10.88 -13.18
N ARG A 252 -9.48 11.30 -13.28
CA ARG A 252 -9.88 12.60 -13.84
C ARG A 252 -9.34 13.78 -13.02
N ASP A 253 -9.38 13.68 -11.69
CA ASP A 253 -8.86 14.72 -10.81
C ASP A 253 -7.35 14.88 -10.96
N ASN A 254 -6.61 13.77 -11.07
CA ASN A 254 -5.17 13.79 -11.37
C ASN A 254 -4.90 14.43 -12.74
N LEU A 255 -5.63 14.02 -13.78
CA LEU A 255 -5.49 14.60 -15.13
C LEU A 255 -5.75 16.11 -15.13
N THR A 256 -6.76 16.58 -14.41
CA THR A 256 -7.07 18.01 -14.29
C THR A 256 -5.92 18.78 -13.63
N LEU A 257 -5.31 18.20 -12.58
CA LEU A 257 -4.18 18.79 -11.89
C LEU A 257 -2.93 18.85 -12.79
N TRP A 258 -2.59 17.72 -13.42
CA TRP A 258 -1.33 17.57 -14.17
C TRP A 258 -1.34 18.27 -15.54
N SER A 259 -2.48 18.33 -16.25
CA SER A 259 -2.57 19.00 -17.55
C SER A 259 -2.23 20.48 -17.45
N SER A 260 -2.56 21.13 -16.33
CA SER A 260 -2.21 22.53 -16.10
C SER A 260 -0.69 22.79 -16.00
N GLU A 261 0.10 21.74 -15.77
CA GLU A 261 1.56 21.79 -15.69
C GLU A 261 2.24 21.49 -17.03
N VAL A 262 1.62 20.68 -17.89
CA VAL A 262 2.14 20.34 -19.22
C VAL A 262 2.03 21.52 -20.20
N GLU A 263 1.08 22.44 -19.98
CA GLU A 263 0.84 23.61 -20.82
C GLU A 263 1.76 24.82 -20.49
N LYS A 264 2.58 24.72 -19.44
CA LYS A 264 3.56 25.75 -19.04
C LYS A 264 4.94 25.45 -19.58
#